data_cb6c3cd780c4e75e32cbcd0eeb8d25cc
#
_entry.id   cb6c3cd780c4e75e32cbcd0eeb8d25cc
#
_cell.length_a   1.000
_cell.length_b   1.000
_cell.length_c   1.000
_cell.angle_alpha   90.00
_cell.angle_beta   90.00
_cell.angle_gamma   90.00
#
_symmetry.space_group_name_H-M   'P 1'
#
loop_
_entity.id
_entity.type
_entity.pdbx_description
1 polymer ?
#
loop_
_entity_poly.entity_id
_entity_poly.type
_entity_poly.pdbx_seq_one_letter_code
_entity_poly.pdbx_strand_id
1 'polypeptide(L)'
;ISQKITSNSPIIIGLSFGGMLAIEIGKIIYTEKIILISSAKTKSELPFYYRIAGRLGLQKIIPVSFFKTPTYFSNWYFGTENIKDKKVLADIMQDADPVFLKWAIEKILNWKNTVTLSNLYHIHGTRDIALPILFVKPNVKVPGAGHLMVYNKPVIISEFIKKTIAAKLP
;
A
#
# COMPACT_ATOMS: atom_id res chain seq x y z
N ILE A 1 -6.15 -12.00 -10.90
CA ILE A 1 -7.04 -10.89 -10.48
C ILE A 1 -7.59 -10.17 -11.72
N SER A 2 -6.73 -9.74 -12.66
CA SER A 2 -7.17 -9.02 -13.89
C SER A 2 -8.29 -9.74 -14.66
N GLN A 3 -8.24 -11.06 -14.78
CA GLN A 3 -9.29 -11.87 -15.43
C GLN A 3 -10.67 -11.82 -14.75
N LYS A 4 -10.74 -11.35 -13.49
CA LYS A 4 -12.00 -11.17 -12.75
C LYS A 4 -12.59 -9.77 -12.89
N ILE A 5 -11.91 -8.87 -13.60
CA ILE A 5 -12.38 -7.51 -13.83
C ILE A 5 -13.18 -7.51 -15.13
N THR A 6 -14.48 -7.27 -15.02
CA THR A 6 -15.42 -7.31 -16.14
C THR A 6 -15.72 -5.95 -16.74
N SER A 7 -15.38 -4.86 -16.04
CA SER A 7 -15.57 -3.50 -16.56
C SER A 7 -14.54 -3.16 -17.64
N ASN A 8 -14.96 -2.47 -18.70
CA ASN A 8 -14.08 -1.99 -19.76
C ASN A 8 -13.26 -0.76 -19.34
N SER A 9 -13.68 -0.04 -18.30
CA SER A 9 -13.04 1.17 -17.79
C SER A 9 -13.03 1.17 -16.24
N PRO A 10 -12.36 0.20 -15.60
CA PRO A 10 -12.37 0.12 -14.15
C PRO A 10 -11.55 1.24 -13.52
N ILE A 11 -12.03 1.74 -12.38
CA ILE A 11 -11.25 2.52 -11.42
C ILE A 11 -10.74 1.54 -10.38
N ILE A 12 -9.43 1.46 -10.18
CA ILE A 12 -8.81 0.53 -9.24
C ILE A 12 -8.25 1.31 -8.07
N ILE A 13 -8.66 0.94 -6.85
CA ILE A 13 -8.17 1.55 -5.61
C ILE A 13 -7.31 0.50 -4.89
N GLY A 14 -6.07 0.86 -4.56
CA GLY A 14 -5.15 -0.04 -3.89
C GLY A 14 -4.51 0.58 -2.66
N LEU A 15 -4.61 -0.13 -1.52
CA LEU A 15 -3.93 0.21 -0.27
C LEU A 15 -2.63 -0.57 -0.16
N SER A 16 -1.53 0.11 0.18
CA SER A 16 -0.24 -0.52 0.46
C SER A 16 0.18 -1.49 -0.66
N PHE A 17 0.37 -2.78 -0.38
CA PHE A 17 0.63 -3.80 -1.38
C PHE A 17 -0.45 -3.89 -2.47
N GLY A 18 -1.71 -3.65 -2.11
CA GLY A 18 -2.82 -3.57 -3.07
C GLY A 18 -2.63 -2.48 -4.12
N GLY A 19 -1.97 -1.37 -3.77
CA GLY A 19 -1.61 -0.32 -4.73
C GLY A 19 -0.55 -0.78 -5.74
N MET A 20 0.44 -1.56 -5.29
CA MET A 20 1.42 -2.17 -6.20
C MET A 20 0.74 -3.14 -7.16
N LEU A 21 -0.20 -3.96 -6.67
CA LEU A 21 -1.01 -4.85 -7.51
C LEU A 21 -1.88 -4.06 -8.50
N ALA A 22 -2.47 -2.94 -8.08
CA ALA A 22 -3.26 -2.08 -8.96
C ALA A 22 -2.43 -1.54 -10.14
N ILE A 23 -1.16 -1.18 -9.90
CA ILE A 23 -0.24 -0.77 -10.96
C ILE A 23 0.06 -1.93 -11.92
N GLU A 24 0.37 -3.12 -11.39
CA GLU A 24 0.62 -4.29 -12.23
C GLU A 24 -0.60 -4.67 -13.07
N ILE A 25 -1.81 -4.51 -12.53
CA ILE A 25 -3.06 -4.71 -13.29
C ILE A 25 -3.20 -3.65 -14.39
N GLY A 26 -2.97 -2.37 -14.07
CA GLY A 26 -3.07 -1.28 -15.04
C GLY A 26 -2.02 -1.33 -16.17
N LYS A 27 -0.98 -2.16 -16.04
CA LYS A 27 -0.03 -2.45 -17.12
C LYS A 27 -0.55 -3.54 -18.08
N ILE A 28 -1.56 -4.29 -17.68
CA ILE A 28 -2.09 -5.45 -18.43
C ILE A 28 -3.43 -5.09 -19.08
N ILE A 29 -4.28 -4.35 -18.38
CA ILE A 29 -5.60 -3.94 -18.87
C ILE A 29 -5.74 -2.42 -18.83
N TYR A 30 -6.61 -1.88 -19.68
CA TYR A 30 -6.97 -0.47 -19.57
C TYR A 30 -7.66 -0.21 -18.22
N THR A 31 -7.29 0.90 -17.58
CA THR A 31 -7.90 1.39 -16.35
C THR A 31 -8.19 2.87 -16.50
N GLU A 32 -9.39 3.32 -16.14
CA GLU A 32 -9.70 4.74 -16.17
C GLU A 32 -8.82 5.51 -15.18
N LYS A 33 -8.78 5.04 -13.94
CA LYS A 33 -7.95 5.63 -12.88
C LYS A 33 -7.40 4.57 -11.96
N ILE A 34 -6.21 4.83 -11.42
CA ILE A 34 -5.63 4.02 -10.34
C ILE A 34 -5.38 4.94 -9.15
N ILE A 35 -6.01 4.62 -8.01
CA ILE A 35 -5.89 5.39 -6.77
C ILE A 35 -5.05 4.59 -5.78
N LEU A 36 -3.93 5.17 -5.37
CA LEU A 36 -3.00 4.60 -4.41
C LEU A 36 -3.17 5.25 -3.05
N ILE A 37 -3.27 4.44 -2.00
CA ILE A 37 -3.34 4.87 -0.60
C ILE A 37 -2.18 4.21 0.13
N SER A 38 -1.31 4.97 0.80
CA SER A 38 -0.15 4.44 1.55
C SER A 38 0.64 3.39 0.76
N SER A 39 0.99 3.68 -0.50
CA SER A 39 1.64 2.74 -1.41
C SER A 39 2.85 3.36 -2.11
N ALA A 40 3.45 2.64 -3.06
CA ALA A 40 4.55 3.09 -3.89
C ALA A 40 4.20 2.97 -5.38
N LYS A 41 4.69 3.89 -6.22
CA LYS A 41 4.46 3.87 -7.67
C LYS A 41 5.48 3.02 -8.41
N THR A 42 6.71 3.00 -7.91
CA THR A 42 7.83 2.26 -8.53
C THR A 42 8.74 1.68 -7.47
N LYS A 43 9.64 0.78 -7.87
CA LYS A 43 10.65 0.21 -6.99
C LYS A 43 11.57 1.26 -6.34
N SER A 44 11.75 2.43 -6.95
CA SER A 44 12.58 3.50 -6.40
C SER A 44 11.92 4.20 -5.21
N GLU A 45 10.59 4.11 -5.09
CA GLU A 45 9.84 4.59 -3.94
C GLU A 45 9.82 3.59 -2.77
N LEU A 46 10.32 2.37 -2.96
CA LEU A 46 10.57 1.46 -1.85
C LEU A 46 11.89 1.82 -1.14
N PRO A 47 11.91 1.85 0.19
CA PRO A 47 13.12 2.07 0.96
C PRO A 47 14.26 1.14 0.50
N PHE A 48 15.47 1.68 0.40
CA PHE A 48 16.60 0.90 -0.10
C PHE A 48 16.89 -0.37 0.73
N TYR A 49 16.63 -0.31 2.03
CA TYR A 49 16.80 -1.46 2.93
C TYR A 49 15.80 -2.59 2.65
N TYR A 50 14.60 -2.31 2.11
CA TYR A 50 13.68 -3.34 1.63
C TYR A 50 14.28 -4.10 0.44
N ARG A 51 14.87 -3.35 -0.50
CA ARG A 51 15.50 -3.94 -1.68
C ARG A 51 16.73 -4.78 -1.32
N ILE A 52 17.49 -4.34 -0.31
CA ILE A 52 18.62 -5.13 0.24
C ILE A 52 18.09 -6.40 0.89
N ALA A 53 17.08 -6.30 1.77
CA ALA A 53 16.47 -7.45 2.42
C ALA A 53 15.95 -8.49 1.42
N GLY A 54 15.29 -8.02 0.34
CA GLY A 54 14.84 -8.89 -0.75
C GLY A 54 15.97 -9.60 -1.49
N ARG A 55 17.05 -8.87 -1.81
CA ARG A 55 18.25 -9.45 -2.46
C ARG A 55 18.94 -10.51 -1.60
N LEU A 56 19.01 -10.28 -0.30
CA LEU A 56 19.59 -11.22 0.66
C LEU A 56 18.64 -12.37 1.02
N GLY A 57 17.38 -12.32 0.56
CA GLY A 57 16.39 -13.35 0.85
C GLY A 57 15.96 -13.42 2.32
N LEU A 58 16.09 -12.33 3.09
CA LEU A 58 15.80 -12.32 4.54
C LEU A 58 14.37 -12.73 4.87
N GLN A 59 13.41 -12.43 3.98
CA GLN A 59 12.01 -12.86 4.12
C GLN A 59 11.82 -14.39 4.12
N LYS A 60 12.80 -15.15 3.64
CA LYS A 60 12.74 -16.61 3.59
C LYS A 60 13.02 -17.23 4.96
N ILE A 61 13.84 -16.59 5.77
CA ILE A 61 14.27 -17.06 7.10
C ILE A 61 13.43 -16.51 8.24
N ILE A 62 12.70 -15.41 8.03
CA ILE A 62 11.82 -14.85 9.06
C ILE A 62 10.52 -15.68 9.12
N PRO A 63 10.18 -16.27 10.27
CA PRO A 63 8.92 -17.00 10.42
C PRO A 63 7.71 -16.09 10.17
N VAL A 64 6.70 -16.60 9.50
CA VAL A 64 5.49 -15.83 9.19
C VAL A 64 4.72 -15.40 10.44
N SER A 65 4.85 -16.15 11.52
CA SER A 65 4.28 -15.81 12.82
C SER A 65 4.76 -14.46 13.36
N PHE A 66 5.99 -14.06 13.03
CA PHE A 66 6.53 -12.73 13.37
C PHE A 66 5.66 -11.60 12.81
N PHE A 67 5.16 -11.75 11.59
CA PHE A 67 4.32 -10.76 10.92
C PHE A 67 2.85 -10.83 11.34
N LYS A 68 2.44 -11.91 12.00
CA LYS A 68 1.07 -12.13 12.49
C LYS A 68 0.91 -11.80 13.97
N THR A 69 1.99 -11.55 14.70
CA THR A 69 1.95 -11.24 16.13
C THR A 69 1.90 -9.73 16.34
N PRO A 70 0.78 -9.18 16.89
CA PRO A 70 0.70 -7.77 17.22
C PRO A 70 1.69 -7.42 18.33
N THR A 71 2.52 -6.43 18.10
CA THR A 71 3.54 -5.95 19.04
C THR A 71 3.50 -4.43 19.17
N TYR A 72 4.20 -3.88 20.14
CA TYR A 72 4.42 -2.43 20.20
C TYR A 72 5.07 -1.92 18.92
N PHE A 73 6.05 -2.67 18.38
CA PHE A 73 6.72 -2.32 17.14
C PHE A 73 5.77 -2.28 15.94
N SER A 74 4.90 -3.29 15.76
CA SER A 74 3.92 -3.29 14.66
C SER A 74 2.94 -2.13 14.76
N ASN A 75 2.48 -1.79 15.97
CA ASN A 75 1.62 -0.66 16.21
C ASN A 75 2.28 0.68 15.81
N TRP A 76 3.53 0.88 16.22
CA TRP A 76 4.31 2.05 15.83
C TRP A 76 4.57 2.08 14.32
N TYR A 77 4.96 0.94 13.74
CA TYR A 77 5.30 0.80 12.33
C TYR A 77 4.13 1.11 11.39
N PHE A 78 2.91 0.66 11.73
CA PHE A 78 1.70 0.92 10.97
C PHE A 78 0.99 2.22 11.36
N GLY A 79 1.45 2.92 12.39
CA GLY A 79 0.94 4.24 12.79
C GLY A 79 -0.45 4.19 13.42
N THR A 80 -0.65 3.27 14.39
CA THR A 80 -1.89 3.24 15.19
C THR A 80 -1.89 4.41 16.18
N GLU A 81 -3.02 5.12 16.28
CA GLU A 81 -3.15 6.32 17.13
C GLU A 81 -3.88 6.04 18.46
N ASN A 82 -4.71 5.02 18.50
CA ASN A 82 -5.57 4.72 19.65
C ASN A 82 -5.81 3.20 19.82
N ILE A 83 -6.56 2.82 20.86
CA ILE A 83 -6.86 1.41 21.17
C ILE A 83 -7.69 0.75 20.05
N LYS A 84 -8.60 1.47 19.40
CA LYS A 84 -9.40 0.92 18.30
C LYS A 84 -8.53 0.57 17.11
N ASP A 85 -7.59 1.46 16.74
CA ASP A 85 -6.64 1.20 15.66
C ASP A 85 -5.78 -0.03 15.94
N LYS A 86 -5.30 -0.16 17.19
CA LYS A 86 -4.49 -1.32 17.61
C LYS A 86 -5.28 -2.62 17.49
N LYS A 87 -6.53 -2.60 17.88
CA LYS A 87 -7.40 -3.77 17.74
C LYS A 87 -7.60 -4.15 16.29
N VAL A 88 -7.96 -3.19 15.43
CA VAL A 88 -8.13 -3.44 13.99
C VAL A 88 -6.85 -3.96 13.34
N LEU A 89 -5.70 -3.37 13.67
CA LEU A 89 -4.42 -3.87 13.17
C LEU A 89 -4.16 -5.31 13.64
N ALA A 90 -4.44 -5.61 14.90
CA ALA A 90 -4.27 -6.95 15.46
C ALA A 90 -5.16 -7.97 14.74
N ASP A 91 -6.44 -7.63 14.52
CA ASP A 91 -7.39 -8.48 13.80
C ASP A 91 -6.89 -8.73 12.36
N ILE A 92 -6.48 -7.68 11.63
CA ILE A 92 -5.92 -7.81 10.26
C ILE A 92 -4.68 -8.72 10.25
N MET A 93 -3.77 -8.55 11.21
CA MET A 93 -2.55 -9.37 11.28
C MET A 93 -2.85 -10.84 11.59
N GLN A 94 -3.80 -11.11 12.50
CA GLN A 94 -4.17 -12.46 12.89
C GLN A 94 -4.96 -13.19 11.78
N ASP A 95 -5.87 -12.50 11.10
CA ASP A 95 -6.70 -13.05 10.02
C ASP A 95 -5.94 -13.26 8.72
N ALA A 96 -4.79 -12.60 8.55
CA ALA A 96 -4.01 -12.71 7.32
C ALA A 96 -3.62 -14.17 7.04
N ASP A 97 -3.93 -14.66 5.86
CA ASP A 97 -3.48 -15.97 5.38
C ASP A 97 -1.93 -16.01 5.36
N PRO A 98 -1.29 -16.97 6.03
CA PRO A 98 0.17 -17.01 6.14
C PRO A 98 0.88 -17.24 4.80
N VAL A 99 0.28 -17.96 3.88
CA VAL A 99 0.86 -18.23 2.55
C VAL A 99 0.80 -16.96 1.71
N PHE A 100 -0.36 -16.29 1.71
CA PHE A 100 -0.54 -15.00 1.04
C PHE A 100 0.39 -13.94 1.61
N LEU A 101 0.51 -13.83 2.94
CA LEU A 101 1.36 -12.83 3.59
C LEU A 101 2.83 -13.01 3.22
N LYS A 102 3.34 -14.24 3.26
CA LYS A 102 4.71 -14.57 2.85
C LYS A 102 4.96 -14.22 1.38
N TRP A 103 4.02 -14.59 0.52
CA TRP A 103 4.06 -14.25 -0.89
C TRP A 103 4.05 -12.74 -1.13
N ALA A 104 3.16 -11.99 -0.45
CA ALA A 104 3.06 -10.55 -0.58
C ALA A 104 4.36 -9.85 -0.16
N ILE A 105 4.94 -10.23 0.98
CA ILE A 105 6.22 -9.69 1.45
C ILE A 105 7.32 -9.96 0.41
N GLU A 106 7.40 -11.17 -0.14
CA GLU A 106 8.37 -11.49 -1.17
C GLU A 106 8.20 -10.60 -2.41
N LYS A 107 6.95 -10.37 -2.86
CA LYS A 107 6.67 -9.51 -4.01
C LYS A 107 7.01 -8.04 -3.73
N ILE A 108 6.73 -7.51 -2.54
CA ILE A 108 7.12 -6.16 -2.14
C ILE A 108 8.64 -5.99 -2.21
N LEU A 109 9.39 -6.87 -1.54
CA LEU A 109 10.83 -6.74 -1.40
C LEU A 109 11.58 -6.92 -2.73
N ASN A 110 11.01 -7.67 -3.67
CA ASN A 110 11.58 -7.96 -4.99
C ASN A 110 10.87 -7.23 -6.13
N TRP A 111 10.05 -6.24 -5.83
CA TRP A 111 9.30 -5.52 -6.87
C TRP A 111 10.23 -4.81 -7.85
N LYS A 112 9.97 -4.98 -9.15
CA LYS A 112 10.86 -4.50 -10.21
C LYS A 112 10.28 -3.35 -11.04
N ASN A 113 9.04 -2.91 -10.74
CA ASN A 113 8.40 -1.87 -11.54
C ASN A 113 9.20 -0.57 -11.57
N THR A 114 9.38 -0.04 -12.76
CA THR A 114 10.01 1.27 -13.03
C THR A 114 9.08 2.23 -13.75
N VAL A 115 7.91 1.75 -14.18
CA VAL A 115 6.95 2.50 -14.98
C VAL A 115 5.97 3.23 -14.07
N THR A 116 5.75 4.52 -14.31
CA THR A 116 4.67 5.30 -13.71
C THR A 116 3.58 5.50 -14.77
N LEU A 117 2.37 5.04 -14.47
CA LEU A 117 1.22 5.23 -15.35
C LEU A 117 0.69 6.67 -15.22
N SER A 118 0.18 7.24 -16.30
CA SER A 118 -0.29 8.64 -16.33
C SER A 118 -1.58 8.88 -15.55
N ASN A 119 -2.41 7.85 -15.40
CA ASN A 119 -3.71 7.89 -14.70
C ASN A 119 -3.62 7.53 -13.20
N LEU A 120 -2.44 7.70 -12.59
CA LEU A 120 -2.17 7.41 -11.18
C LEU A 120 -2.46 8.63 -10.30
N TYR A 121 -3.23 8.40 -9.24
CA TYR A 121 -3.52 9.35 -8.16
C TYR A 121 -3.07 8.74 -6.84
N HIS A 122 -2.25 9.45 -6.07
CA HIS A 122 -1.62 8.90 -4.88
C HIS A 122 -1.79 9.83 -3.68
N ILE A 123 -2.36 9.30 -2.59
CA ILE A 123 -2.44 9.95 -1.28
C ILE A 123 -1.60 9.18 -0.27
N HIS A 124 -0.83 9.90 0.56
CA HIS A 124 0.14 9.30 1.46
C HIS A 124 0.31 10.08 2.75
N GLY A 125 0.50 9.36 3.87
CA GLY A 125 0.71 9.95 5.19
C GLY A 125 2.15 10.43 5.40
N THR A 126 2.32 11.61 6.02
CA THR A 126 3.67 12.16 6.26
C THR A 126 4.43 11.47 7.39
N ARG A 127 3.73 10.68 8.25
CA ARG A 127 4.31 9.86 9.32
C ARG A 127 4.25 8.36 9.03
N ASP A 128 4.05 7.99 7.76
CA ASP A 128 4.10 6.59 7.37
C ASP A 128 5.53 6.05 7.56
N ILE A 129 5.69 5.05 8.44
CA ILE A 129 6.98 4.42 8.75
C ILE A 129 7.22 3.20 7.87
N ALA A 130 6.14 2.51 7.46
CA ALA A 130 6.24 1.37 6.56
C ALA A 130 6.74 1.79 5.18
N LEU A 131 6.25 2.92 4.67
CA LEU A 131 6.72 3.55 3.43
C LEU A 131 7.00 5.04 3.71
N PRO A 132 8.19 5.40 4.23
CA PRO A 132 8.46 6.77 4.61
C PRO A 132 8.33 7.76 3.46
N ILE A 133 7.68 8.90 3.74
CA ILE A 133 7.41 9.97 2.76
C ILE A 133 8.67 10.47 2.04
N LEU A 134 9.85 10.26 2.63
CA LEU A 134 11.13 10.60 2.02
C LEU A 134 11.38 9.85 0.71
N PHE A 135 10.86 8.63 0.59
CA PHE A 135 11.01 7.79 -0.61
C PHE A 135 9.86 7.94 -1.60
N VAL A 136 8.70 8.43 -1.15
CA VAL A 136 7.46 8.42 -1.91
C VAL A 136 7.11 9.81 -2.42
N LYS A 137 6.61 9.91 -3.65
CA LYS A 137 6.19 11.18 -4.28
C LYS A 137 4.68 11.18 -4.56
N PRO A 138 3.82 11.35 -3.54
CA PRO A 138 2.37 11.35 -3.73
C PRO A 138 1.85 12.66 -4.32
N ASN A 139 0.63 12.63 -4.89
CA ASN A 139 -0.09 13.83 -5.31
C ASN A 139 -0.62 14.61 -4.10
N VAL A 140 -1.07 13.89 -3.05
CA VAL A 140 -1.60 14.48 -1.82
C VAL A 140 -0.88 13.90 -0.61
N LYS A 141 -0.39 14.78 0.25
CA LYS A 141 0.22 14.44 1.54
C LYS A 141 -0.77 14.70 2.66
N VAL A 142 -0.95 13.74 3.56
CA VAL A 142 -1.80 13.88 4.76
C VAL A 142 -0.90 14.13 5.97
N PRO A 143 -0.86 15.38 6.50
CA PRO A 143 -0.01 15.71 7.63
C PRO A 143 -0.31 14.84 8.86
N GLY A 144 0.74 14.30 9.48
CA GLY A 144 0.64 13.50 10.70
C GLY A 144 0.09 12.09 10.55
N ALA A 145 -0.45 11.71 9.38
CA ALA A 145 -1.03 10.38 9.16
C ALA A 145 0.06 9.30 8.98
N GLY A 146 -0.18 8.12 9.55
CA GLY A 146 0.64 6.92 9.39
C GLY A 146 0.15 6.01 8.27
N HIS A 147 0.67 4.77 8.22
CA HIS A 147 0.31 3.79 7.20
C HIS A 147 -1.17 3.36 7.25
N LEU A 148 -1.75 3.30 8.46
CA LEU A 148 -3.14 2.90 8.70
C LEU A 148 -4.15 4.04 8.44
N MET A 149 -3.77 5.10 7.71
CA MET A 149 -4.61 6.28 7.50
C MET A 149 -5.95 5.99 6.80
N VAL A 150 -6.06 4.91 6.05
CA VAL A 150 -7.35 4.49 5.47
C VAL A 150 -8.41 4.26 6.54
N TYR A 151 -7.99 3.84 7.72
CA TYR A 151 -8.87 3.59 8.87
C TYR A 151 -9.01 4.79 9.80
N ASN A 152 -7.88 5.43 10.18
CA ASN A 152 -7.91 6.50 11.17
C ASN A 152 -8.09 7.92 10.61
N LYS A 153 -8.06 8.09 9.27
CA LYS A 153 -8.37 9.35 8.56
C LYS A 153 -9.44 9.17 7.47
N PRO A 154 -10.56 8.46 7.73
CA PRO A 154 -11.50 8.03 6.69
C PRO A 154 -12.15 9.19 5.93
N VAL A 155 -12.40 10.32 6.58
CA VAL A 155 -13.00 11.50 5.93
C VAL A 155 -12.09 12.04 4.84
N ILE A 156 -10.80 12.24 5.14
CA ILE A 156 -9.79 12.75 4.18
C ILE A 156 -9.66 11.80 3.00
N ILE A 157 -9.58 10.50 3.28
CA ILE A 157 -9.46 9.48 2.24
C ILE A 157 -10.70 9.44 1.35
N SER A 158 -11.90 9.48 1.95
CA SER A 158 -13.16 9.46 1.20
C SER A 158 -13.31 10.69 0.30
N GLU A 159 -12.94 11.86 0.78
CA GLU A 159 -12.96 13.10 -0.01
C GLU A 159 -11.97 13.04 -1.17
N PHE A 160 -10.75 12.55 -0.92
CA PHE A 160 -9.76 12.37 -1.97
C PHE A 160 -10.27 11.41 -3.07
N ILE A 161 -10.83 10.27 -2.68
CA ILE A 161 -11.40 9.29 -3.63
C ILE A 161 -12.53 9.94 -4.43
N LYS A 162 -13.50 10.60 -3.78
CA LYS A 162 -14.63 11.25 -4.45
C LYS A 162 -14.16 12.30 -5.45
N LYS A 163 -13.23 13.19 -5.06
CA LYS A 163 -12.67 14.22 -5.94
C LYS A 163 -11.93 13.60 -7.12
N THR A 164 -11.17 12.54 -6.87
CA THR A 164 -10.41 11.85 -7.94
C THR A 164 -11.35 11.18 -8.93
N ILE A 165 -12.42 10.53 -8.47
CA ILE A 165 -13.41 9.88 -9.34
C ILE A 165 -14.14 10.93 -10.20
N ALA A 166 -14.53 12.05 -9.60
CA ALA A 166 -15.27 13.12 -10.30
C ALA A 166 -14.41 13.94 -11.28
N ALA A 167 -13.09 13.95 -11.11
CA ALA A 167 -12.20 14.68 -12.01
C ALA A 167 -12.21 14.06 -13.41
N LYS A 168 -12.35 14.90 -14.45
CA LYS A 168 -12.16 14.44 -15.84
C LYS A 168 -10.69 14.04 -16.02
N LEU A 169 -10.47 13.04 -16.87
CA LEU A 169 -9.11 12.69 -17.31
C LEU A 169 -8.49 13.91 -18.03
N PRO A 170 -7.22 14.20 -17.79
CA PRO A 170 -6.51 15.29 -18.51
C PRO A 170 -6.41 15.02 -20.00
#